data_1689242016a2203945f925dac845ba4f
#
_entry.id   1689242016a2203945f925dac845ba4f
#
_cell.length_a   1.000
_cell.length_b   1.000
_cell.length_c   1.000
_cell.angle_alpha   90.00
_cell.angle_beta   90.00
_cell.angle_gamma   90.00
#
_symmetry.space_group_name_H-M   'P 1'
#
loop_
_entity.id
_entity.type
_entity.pdbx_description
1 polymer ?
#
loop_
_entity_poly.entity_id
_entity_poly.type
_entity_poly.pdbx_seq_one_letter_code
_entity_poly.pdbx_strand_id
1 'polypeptide(L)'
;VNDTEFNNDVTLKETIKYLSDETNEDKLFNTKYVDKDSANKLLESNDISGYIEVINGKVSVYVNKSGVNETILKYVVDEVIRNNKVYENFIKEGRNPYEITSAVKTKLNNISNENLSYTNIEFYTLLAMSALYGGLISMFISNKHQPNISTVGKRTSISCIKKSTLIFTNLLASYIIEVIGLFIVLSYTIFVLKADFGSNLPLVILITLVGALAGLAIGLVISLLKVGENAKTGILIGTTMIMSFFSGMYGITMKYVIDKNLPIINKINPTSLITDAYYSLYYYDTYSRYFTNLVLLLIISGLLMGLSVIKLRRNRYDSI
;
A
#
# COMPACT_ATOMS: atom_id res chain seq x y z
N VAL A 1 5.14 -34.11 18.23
CA VAL A 1 5.83 -35.35 18.62
C VAL A 1 4.78 -36.31 19.18
N ASN A 2 4.79 -37.55 18.68
CA ASN A 2 3.83 -38.58 19.09
C ASN A 2 4.34 -39.28 20.36
N ASP A 3 4.11 -38.67 21.51
CA ASP A 3 4.43 -39.21 22.84
C ASP A 3 3.17 -39.44 23.68
N THR A 4 3.36 -40.00 24.89
CA THR A 4 2.27 -40.30 25.80
C THR A 4 1.59 -39.02 26.33
N GLU A 5 2.33 -37.92 26.52
CA GLU A 5 1.79 -36.65 26.98
C GLU A 5 0.93 -35.96 25.93
N PHE A 6 1.38 -35.96 24.66
CA PHE A 6 0.57 -35.44 23.54
C PHE A 6 -0.72 -36.23 23.35
N ASN A 7 -0.66 -37.57 23.47
CA ASN A 7 -1.83 -38.42 23.32
C ASN A 7 -2.86 -38.25 24.45
N ASN A 8 -2.43 -37.79 25.62
CA ASN A 8 -3.29 -37.50 26.75
C ASN A 8 -3.97 -36.12 26.67
N ASP A 9 -3.43 -35.18 25.89
CA ASP A 9 -4.09 -33.92 25.61
C ASP A 9 -5.11 -34.07 24.46
N VAL A 10 -6.30 -34.52 24.84
CA VAL A 10 -7.40 -34.81 23.89
C VAL A 10 -7.76 -33.57 23.07
N THR A 11 -7.80 -32.40 23.67
CA THR A 11 -8.22 -31.15 23.02
C THR A 11 -7.22 -30.73 21.93
N LEU A 12 -5.93 -30.73 22.27
CA LEU A 12 -4.87 -30.41 21.29
C LEU A 12 -4.85 -31.41 20.14
N LYS A 13 -4.94 -32.70 20.45
CA LYS A 13 -4.93 -33.78 19.47
C LYS A 13 -6.12 -33.69 18.50
N GLU A 14 -7.34 -33.50 19.00
CA GLU A 14 -8.54 -33.38 18.17
C GLU A 14 -8.52 -32.11 17.32
N THR A 15 -8.07 -30.97 17.88
CA THR A 15 -7.94 -29.72 17.13
C THR A 15 -6.93 -29.87 15.98
N ILE A 16 -5.76 -30.44 16.22
CA ILE A 16 -4.78 -30.65 15.18
C ILE A 16 -5.30 -31.63 14.12
N LYS A 17 -5.99 -32.70 14.52
CA LYS A 17 -6.62 -33.65 13.61
C LYS A 17 -7.68 -32.97 12.75
N TYR A 18 -8.55 -32.14 13.33
CA TYR A 18 -9.56 -31.37 12.60
C TYR A 18 -8.94 -30.44 11.57
N LEU A 19 -7.89 -29.69 11.94
CA LEU A 19 -7.22 -28.73 11.04
C LEU A 19 -6.29 -29.41 10.02
N SER A 20 -6.11 -30.73 10.09
CA SER A 20 -5.33 -31.51 9.11
C SER A 20 -6.18 -32.45 8.24
N ASP A 21 -7.49 -32.49 8.44
CA ASP A 21 -8.40 -33.35 7.68
C ASP A 21 -8.58 -32.79 6.26
N GLU A 22 -8.40 -33.67 5.26
CA GLU A 22 -8.50 -33.31 3.83
C GLU A 22 -9.92 -32.95 3.39
N THR A 23 -10.92 -33.40 4.14
CA THR A 23 -12.33 -33.12 3.85
C THR A 23 -12.84 -31.81 4.42
N ASN A 24 -12.00 -31.13 5.22
CA ASN A 24 -12.36 -29.89 5.91
C ASN A 24 -11.97 -28.66 5.10
N GLU A 25 -12.91 -27.75 4.89
CA GLU A 25 -12.65 -26.44 4.24
C GLU A 25 -11.64 -25.58 5.04
N ASP A 26 -11.53 -25.79 6.35
CA ASP A 26 -10.64 -25.07 7.27
C ASP A 26 -9.27 -25.75 7.42
N LYS A 27 -8.87 -26.68 6.52
CA LYS A 27 -7.56 -27.35 6.59
C LYS A 27 -6.41 -26.34 6.56
N LEU A 28 -5.59 -26.34 7.62
CA LEU A 28 -4.42 -25.47 7.76
C LEU A 28 -3.10 -26.22 7.74
N PHE A 29 -3.07 -27.52 8.11
CA PHE A 29 -1.85 -28.28 8.33
C PHE A 29 -1.81 -29.59 7.54
N ASN A 30 -0.59 -29.97 7.17
CA ASN A 30 -0.26 -31.35 6.80
C ASN A 30 0.57 -31.92 7.96
N THR A 31 -0.02 -32.80 8.77
CA THR A 31 0.61 -33.30 10.00
C THR A 31 1.27 -34.67 9.78
N LYS A 32 2.42 -34.86 10.42
CA LYS A 32 3.11 -36.17 10.54
C LYS A 32 3.34 -36.43 12.01
N TYR A 33 3.02 -37.62 12.46
CA TYR A 33 3.24 -38.07 13.84
C TYR A 33 4.52 -38.86 13.91
N VAL A 34 5.56 -38.33 14.52
CA VAL A 34 6.91 -38.87 14.57
C VAL A 34 7.49 -38.75 16.00
N ASP A 35 8.54 -39.50 16.29
CA ASP A 35 9.33 -39.32 17.51
C ASP A 35 10.14 -38.02 17.49
N LYS A 36 10.65 -37.61 18.65
CA LYS A 36 11.37 -36.34 18.83
C LYS A 36 12.63 -36.23 17.96
N ASP A 37 13.40 -37.30 17.87
CA ASP A 37 14.64 -37.29 17.09
C ASP A 37 14.38 -37.16 15.58
N SER A 38 13.34 -37.81 15.11
CA SER A 38 12.88 -37.64 13.72
C SER A 38 12.29 -36.24 13.46
N ALA A 39 11.55 -35.67 14.42
CA ALA A 39 11.04 -34.32 14.29
C ALA A 39 12.16 -33.27 14.20
N ASN A 40 13.21 -33.41 15.03
CA ASN A 40 14.39 -32.53 14.96
C ASN A 40 15.10 -32.61 13.60
N LYS A 41 15.33 -33.84 13.07
CA LYS A 41 15.95 -34.04 11.74
C LYS A 41 15.12 -33.39 10.62
N LEU A 42 13.79 -33.53 10.65
CA LEU A 42 12.90 -32.93 9.66
C LEU A 42 12.86 -31.40 9.77
N LEU A 43 13.04 -30.87 10.96
CA LEU A 43 13.13 -29.43 11.19
C LEU A 43 14.45 -28.85 10.68
N GLU A 44 15.58 -29.54 10.93
CA GLU A 44 16.91 -29.17 10.45
C GLU A 44 17.02 -29.22 8.91
N SER A 45 16.37 -30.21 8.28
CA SER A 45 16.29 -30.32 6.81
C SER A 45 15.34 -29.31 6.16
N ASN A 46 14.59 -28.55 6.95
CA ASN A 46 13.50 -27.65 6.51
C ASN A 46 12.34 -28.36 5.78
N ASP A 47 12.15 -29.66 6.02
CA ASP A 47 11.03 -30.42 5.45
C ASP A 47 9.70 -30.13 6.17
N ILE A 48 9.77 -29.56 7.38
CA ILE A 48 8.62 -29.10 8.16
C ILE A 48 8.84 -27.67 8.64
N SER A 49 7.74 -26.92 8.79
CA SER A 49 7.76 -25.53 9.30
C SER A 49 7.97 -25.48 10.80
N GLY A 50 7.60 -26.53 11.53
CA GLY A 50 7.78 -26.65 12.98
C GLY A 50 7.18 -27.94 13.51
N TYR A 51 7.45 -28.22 14.78
CA TYR A 51 6.80 -29.35 15.47
C TYR A 51 6.31 -28.93 16.85
N ILE A 52 5.33 -29.67 17.37
CA ILE A 52 4.71 -29.47 18.67
C ILE A 52 5.14 -30.62 19.59
N GLU A 53 5.55 -30.27 20.81
CA GLU A 53 5.90 -31.21 21.87
C GLU A 53 5.15 -30.82 23.14
N VAL A 54 4.68 -31.81 23.88
CA VAL A 54 4.07 -31.60 25.21
C VAL A 54 5.04 -32.13 26.27
N ILE A 55 5.48 -31.29 27.19
CA ILE A 55 6.42 -31.65 28.23
C ILE A 55 5.84 -31.18 29.57
N ASN A 56 5.61 -32.11 30.50
CA ASN A 56 5.03 -31.83 31.84
C ASN A 56 3.71 -31.02 31.71
N GLY A 57 2.85 -31.38 30.77
CA GLY A 57 1.58 -30.72 30.52
C GLY A 57 1.71 -29.30 29.90
N LYS A 58 2.90 -28.89 29.48
CA LYS A 58 3.12 -27.64 28.76
C LYS A 58 3.37 -27.91 27.28
N VAL A 59 2.56 -27.27 26.44
CA VAL A 59 2.71 -27.35 24.99
C VAL A 59 3.81 -26.40 24.56
N SER A 60 4.78 -26.89 23.80
CA SER A 60 5.90 -26.12 23.23
C SER A 60 5.93 -26.28 21.71
N VAL A 61 6.19 -25.18 21.01
CA VAL A 61 6.33 -25.16 19.54
C VAL A 61 7.78 -24.88 19.20
N TYR A 62 8.37 -25.74 18.41
CA TYR A 62 9.75 -25.61 17.92
C TYR A 62 9.75 -25.25 16.44
N VAL A 63 10.48 -24.22 16.07
CA VAL A 63 10.60 -23.72 14.69
C VAL A 63 12.05 -23.39 14.37
N ASN A 64 12.47 -23.57 13.11
CA ASN A 64 13.85 -23.28 12.69
C ASN A 64 14.03 -21.83 12.22
N LYS A 65 12.98 -21.19 11.76
CA LYS A 65 12.99 -19.81 11.25
C LYS A 65 11.72 -19.07 11.63
N SER A 66 11.70 -17.75 11.44
CA SER A 66 10.51 -16.94 11.60
C SER A 66 9.88 -16.69 10.23
N GLY A 67 8.65 -17.12 10.04
CA GLY A 67 7.90 -17.01 8.78
C GLY A 67 6.40 -17.06 9.01
N VAL A 68 5.63 -16.98 7.94
CA VAL A 68 4.16 -16.98 8.00
C VAL A 68 3.63 -18.31 8.54
N ASN A 69 4.14 -19.44 8.01
CA ASN A 69 3.70 -20.76 8.43
C ASN A 69 4.00 -21.04 9.92
N GLU A 70 5.19 -20.66 10.37
CA GLU A 70 5.64 -20.79 11.75
C GLU A 70 4.78 -19.91 12.69
N THR A 71 4.41 -18.72 12.22
CA THR A 71 3.53 -17.80 12.97
C THR A 71 2.11 -18.36 13.07
N ILE A 72 1.56 -18.93 12.01
CA ILE A 72 0.24 -19.59 12.01
C ILE A 72 0.25 -20.77 12.99
N LEU A 73 1.29 -21.61 12.94
CA LEU A 73 1.43 -22.76 13.86
C LEU A 73 1.43 -22.30 15.32
N LYS A 74 2.23 -21.29 15.64
CA LYS A 74 2.26 -20.71 17.00
C LYS A 74 0.91 -20.16 17.40
N TYR A 75 0.25 -19.38 16.53
CA TYR A 75 -1.04 -18.78 16.82
C TYR A 75 -2.12 -19.82 17.15
N VAL A 76 -2.20 -20.89 16.36
CA VAL A 76 -3.15 -21.99 16.61
C VAL A 76 -2.90 -22.65 17.95
N VAL A 77 -1.63 -22.95 18.26
CA VAL A 77 -1.26 -23.59 19.55
C VAL A 77 -1.57 -22.67 20.74
N ASP A 78 -1.24 -21.38 20.64
CA ASP A 78 -1.54 -20.38 21.68
C ASP A 78 -3.07 -20.27 21.90
N GLU A 79 -3.87 -20.36 20.83
CA GLU A 79 -5.33 -20.33 20.90
C GLU A 79 -5.88 -21.58 21.61
N VAL A 80 -5.37 -22.78 21.30
CA VAL A 80 -5.76 -24.02 21.97
C VAL A 80 -5.44 -23.96 23.46
N ILE A 81 -4.23 -23.48 23.82
CA ILE A 81 -3.83 -23.34 25.23
C ILE A 81 -4.75 -22.36 25.95
N ARG A 82 -5.08 -21.25 25.32
CA ARG A 82 -5.97 -20.24 25.90
C ARG A 82 -7.37 -20.78 26.12
N ASN A 83 -7.92 -21.49 25.14
CA ASN A 83 -9.22 -22.09 25.23
C ASN A 83 -9.29 -23.18 26.30
N ASN A 84 -8.27 -24.04 26.41
CA ASN A 84 -8.19 -25.04 27.48
C ASN A 84 -8.22 -24.42 28.89
N LYS A 85 -7.49 -23.31 29.11
CA LYS A 85 -7.54 -22.59 30.38
C LYS A 85 -8.92 -22.01 30.69
N VAL A 86 -9.62 -21.53 29.69
CA VAL A 86 -11.00 -21.05 29.83
C VAL A 86 -11.93 -22.19 30.21
N TYR A 87 -11.84 -23.37 29.56
CA TYR A 87 -12.61 -24.55 29.86
C TYR A 87 -12.34 -25.04 31.32
N GLU A 88 -11.08 -25.12 31.70
CA GLU A 88 -10.71 -25.51 33.08
C GLU A 88 -11.30 -24.56 34.15
N ASN A 89 -11.27 -23.25 33.90
CA ASN A 89 -11.83 -22.27 34.82
C ASN A 89 -13.35 -22.41 34.96
N PHE A 90 -14.05 -22.66 33.83
CA PHE A 90 -15.50 -22.87 33.85
C PHE A 90 -15.89 -24.15 34.63
N ILE A 91 -15.12 -25.23 34.44
CA ILE A 91 -15.31 -26.47 35.23
C ILE A 91 -15.08 -26.22 36.72
N LYS A 92 -14.06 -25.46 37.09
CA LYS A 92 -13.75 -25.07 38.48
C LYS A 92 -14.87 -24.22 39.12
N GLU A 93 -15.54 -23.40 38.30
CA GLU A 93 -16.67 -22.57 38.71
C GLU A 93 -18.02 -23.33 38.70
N GLY A 94 -18.03 -24.62 38.38
CA GLY A 94 -19.23 -25.46 38.35
C GLY A 94 -20.19 -25.12 37.21
N ARG A 95 -19.71 -24.43 36.17
CA ARG A 95 -20.49 -24.10 34.99
C ARG A 95 -20.33 -25.14 33.88
N ASN A 96 -21.38 -25.30 33.07
CA ASN A 96 -21.35 -26.27 31.98
C ASN A 96 -20.47 -25.79 30.83
N PRO A 97 -19.36 -26.45 30.48
CA PRO A 97 -18.48 -26.03 29.36
C PRO A 97 -19.17 -25.96 28.01
N TYR A 98 -20.27 -26.70 27.77
CA TYR A 98 -21.04 -26.68 26.52
C TYR A 98 -21.82 -25.37 26.30
N GLU A 99 -22.05 -24.58 27.35
CA GLU A 99 -22.66 -23.26 27.22
C GLU A 99 -21.71 -22.25 26.53
N ILE A 100 -20.39 -22.47 26.61
CA ILE A 100 -19.38 -21.61 25.98
C ILE A 100 -19.38 -21.78 24.45
N THR A 101 -19.55 -23.02 23.96
CA THR A 101 -19.54 -23.28 22.51
C THR A 101 -20.73 -22.67 21.77
N SER A 102 -21.82 -22.38 22.47
CA SER A 102 -22.95 -21.66 21.89
C SER A 102 -22.82 -20.13 21.98
N ALA A 103 -22.04 -19.62 22.96
CA ALA A 103 -21.86 -18.19 23.20
C ALA A 103 -20.68 -17.58 22.42
N VAL A 104 -19.68 -18.37 22.07
CA VAL A 104 -18.45 -17.93 21.35
C VAL A 104 -18.52 -18.29 19.85
N LYS A 105 -19.69 -18.19 19.23
CA LYS A 105 -19.73 -17.78 17.83
C LYS A 105 -19.47 -16.28 17.82
N THR A 106 -18.24 -15.89 18.09
CA THR A 106 -17.75 -14.59 17.71
C THR A 106 -17.86 -14.53 16.19
N LYS A 107 -19.00 -14.02 15.71
CA LYS A 107 -19.06 -13.43 14.40
C LYS A 107 -18.00 -12.33 14.49
N LEU A 108 -16.90 -12.51 13.82
CA LEU A 108 -16.02 -11.39 13.46
C LEU A 108 -16.91 -10.49 12.60
N ASN A 109 -17.70 -9.65 13.25
CA ASN A 109 -18.22 -8.48 12.60
C ASN A 109 -16.98 -7.62 12.40
N ASN A 110 -16.40 -7.68 11.21
CA ASN A 110 -15.49 -6.68 10.74
C ASN A 110 -16.22 -5.34 10.86
N ILE A 111 -15.91 -4.59 11.91
CA ILE A 111 -16.33 -3.19 12.08
C ILE A 111 -15.57 -2.33 11.07
N SER A 112 -14.43 -2.80 10.57
CA SER A 112 -13.79 -2.29 9.38
C SER A 112 -14.26 -3.13 8.19
N ASN A 113 -14.92 -2.48 7.25
CA ASN A 113 -15.22 -3.08 5.96
C ASN A 113 -13.95 -3.76 5.43
N GLU A 114 -14.03 -5.10 5.40
CA GLU A 114 -13.20 -6.02 4.64
C GLU A 114 -11.70 -6.13 4.95
N ASN A 115 -11.21 -7.31 4.74
CA ASN A 115 -9.84 -7.77 4.80
C ASN A 115 -8.83 -6.69 4.44
N LEU A 116 -7.97 -6.34 5.39
CA LEU A 116 -6.79 -5.50 5.17
C LEU A 116 -5.95 -6.12 4.05
N SER A 117 -6.31 -5.82 2.81
CA SER A 117 -5.54 -6.24 1.65
C SER A 117 -4.37 -5.28 1.49
N TYR A 118 -3.19 -5.71 1.93
CA TYR A 118 -1.94 -4.97 1.66
C TYR A 118 -1.78 -4.68 0.16
N THR A 119 -2.28 -5.56 -0.69
CA THR A 119 -2.30 -5.43 -2.14
C THR A 119 -3.08 -4.21 -2.63
N ASN A 120 -4.18 -3.83 -1.97
CA ASN A 120 -4.92 -2.62 -2.34
C ASN A 120 -4.08 -1.35 -2.14
N ILE A 121 -3.26 -1.27 -1.09
CA ILE A 121 -2.39 -0.11 -0.85
C ILE A 121 -1.33 0.02 -1.95
N GLU A 122 -0.82 -1.12 -2.43
CA GLU A 122 0.12 -1.14 -3.55
C GLU A 122 -0.55 -0.61 -4.84
N PHE A 123 -1.80 -1.01 -5.11
CA PHE A 123 -2.57 -0.50 -6.25
C PHE A 123 -2.87 1.00 -6.12
N TYR A 124 -3.22 1.48 -4.93
CA TYR A 124 -3.44 2.91 -4.68
C TYR A 124 -2.16 3.72 -4.92
N THR A 125 -1.01 3.21 -4.45
CA THR A 125 0.29 3.85 -4.64
C THR A 125 0.73 3.80 -6.10
N LEU A 126 0.45 2.71 -6.83
CA LEU A 126 0.72 2.58 -8.25
C LEU A 126 -0.08 3.61 -9.07
N LEU A 127 -1.37 3.78 -8.74
CA LEU A 127 -2.21 4.80 -9.39
C LEU A 127 -1.72 6.22 -9.05
N ALA A 128 -1.33 6.47 -7.79
CA ALA A 128 -0.74 7.74 -7.37
C ALA A 128 0.59 8.02 -8.09
N MET A 129 1.44 7.01 -8.25
CA MET A 129 2.68 7.11 -9.02
C MET A 129 2.42 7.42 -10.49
N SER A 130 1.41 6.78 -11.08
CA SER A 130 1.00 7.03 -12.47
C SER A 130 0.56 8.48 -12.65
N ALA A 131 -0.17 9.06 -11.70
CA ALA A 131 -0.57 10.46 -11.73
C ALA A 131 0.64 11.41 -11.68
N LEU A 132 1.71 11.05 -10.97
CA LEU A 132 2.93 11.87 -10.94
C LEU A 132 3.77 11.74 -12.23
N TYR A 133 3.66 10.63 -12.95
CA TYR A 133 4.32 10.48 -14.25
C TYR A 133 3.74 11.39 -15.34
N GLY A 134 2.54 11.94 -15.18
CA GLY A 134 2.05 13.05 -16.00
C GLY A 134 2.97 14.27 -16.02
N GLY A 135 3.82 14.38 -15.02
CA GLY A 135 4.91 15.36 -15.00
C GLY A 135 5.86 15.25 -16.19
N LEU A 136 6.05 14.06 -16.78
CA LEU A 136 6.84 13.92 -18.01
C LEU A 136 6.22 14.72 -19.15
N ILE A 137 4.92 14.65 -19.31
CA ILE A 137 4.19 15.35 -20.39
C ILE A 137 4.37 16.86 -20.23
N SER A 138 4.11 17.40 -19.03
CA SER A 138 4.25 18.84 -18.78
C SER A 138 5.70 19.31 -18.89
N MET A 139 6.67 18.50 -18.46
CA MET A 139 8.08 18.79 -18.57
C MET A 139 8.54 18.86 -20.05
N PHE A 140 8.21 17.84 -20.86
CA PHE A 140 8.59 17.80 -22.27
C PHE A 140 7.94 18.96 -23.06
N ILE A 141 6.65 19.20 -22.87
CA ILE A 141 5.96 20.31 -23.54
C ILE A 141 6.55 21.65 -23.11
N SER A 142 6.82 21.83 -21.81
CA SER A 142 7.45 23.05 -21.29
C SER A 142 8.87 23.24 -21.85
N ASN A 143 9.69 22.21 -21.92
CA ASN A 143 11.04 22.27 -22.52
C ASN A 143 10.97 22.68 -24.00
N LYS A 144 10.01 22.13 -24.76
CA LYS A 144 9.82 22.44 -26.17
C LYS A 144 9.55 23.93 -26.42
N HIS A 145 8.96 24.63 -25.47
CA HIS A 145 8.63 26.07 -25.61
C HIS A 145 9.62 26.99 -24.88
N GLN A 146 10.71 26.45 -24.31
CA GLN A 146 11.78 27.28 -23.73
C GLN A 146 12.80 27.68 -24.82
N PRO A 147 13.06 28.98 -24.97
CA PRO A 147 13.90 29.48 -26.08
C PRO A 147 15.34 29.02 -26.03
N ASN A 148 15.88 28.72 -24.85
CA ASN A 148 17.28 28.27 -24.70
C ASN A 148 17.44 26.74 -24.89
N ILE A 149 16.32 26.00 -25.03
CA ILE A 149 16.34 24.52 -25.12
C ILE A 149 15.96 24.05 -26.51
N SER A 150 15.00 24.72 -27.19
CA SER A 150 14.48 24.22 -28.45
C SER A 150 14.36 25.32 -29.55
N THR A 151 14.41 24.88 -30.82
CA THR A 151 14.15 25.75 -31.99
C THR A 151 12.73 26.27 -32.03
N VAL A 152 11.76 25.48 -31.56
CA VAL A 152 10.35 25.91 -31.43
C VAL A 152 10.22 27.00 -30.38
N GLY A 153 10.93 26.86 -29.26
CA GLY A 153 11.00 27.89 -28.19
C GLY A 153 11.58 29.21 -28.71
N LYS A 154 12.63 29.15 -29.56
CA LYS A 154 13.19 30.35 -30.21
C LYS A 154 12.15 31.06 -31.06
N ARG A 155 11.42 30.33 -31.92
CA ARG A 155 10.35 30.88 -32.80
C ARG A 155 9.19 31.45 -31.99
N THR A 156 8.76 30.75 -30.91
CA THR A 156 7.66 31.22 -30.10
C THR A 156 8.03 32.46 -29.26
N SER A 157 9.32 32.63 -28.94
CA SER A 157 9.79 33.79 -28.15
C SER A 157 9.72 35.12 -28.93
N ILE A 158 9.84 35.05 -30.29
CA ILE A 158 9.73 36.20 -31.19
C ILE A 158 8.32 36.38 -31.77
N SER A 159 7.41 35.46 -31.51
CA SER A 159 6.01 35.54 -31.95
C SER A 159 5.22 36.53 -31.08
N CYS A 160 4.12 37.06 -31.64
CA CYS A 160 3.21 37.96 -30.91
C CYS A 160 2.38 37.28 -29.82
N ILE A 161 2.58 35.96 -29.58
CA ILE A 161 1.80 35.18 -28.60
C ILE A 161 2.26 35.53 -27.18
N LYS A 162 1.32 35.84 -26.32
CA LYS A 162 1.62 36.09 -24.90
C LYS A 162 2.13 34.77 -24.26
N LYS A 163 3.28 34.82 -23.58
CA LYS A 163 3.89 33.66 -22.88
C LYS A 163 2.92 33.00 -21.90
N SER A 164 2.10 33.78 -21.20
CA SER A 164 1.10 33.23 -20.28
C SER A 164 0.04 32.39 -20.99
N THR A 165 -0.42 32.82 -22.17
CA THR A 165 -1.38 32.03 -22.95
C THR A 165 -0.74 30.73 -23.43
N LEU A 166 0.51 30.77 -23.92
CA LEU A 166 1.24 29.60 -24.34
C LEU A 166 1.44 28.58 -23.20
N ILE A 167 1.84 29.04 -22.01
CA ILE A 167 2.01 28.17 -20.86
C ILE A 167 0.67 27.55 -20.45
N PHE A 168 -0.39 28.37 -20.39
CA PHE A 168 -1.70 27.87 -20.00
C PHE A 168 -2.27 26.83 -20.98
N THR A 169 -2.18 27.08 -22.29
CA THR A 169 -2.65 26.12 -23.31
C THR A 169 -1.85 24.81 -23.26
N ASN A 170 -0.55 24.89 -23.05
CA ASN A 170 0.32 23.70 -22.90
C ASN A 170 -0.04 22.88 -21.65
N LEU A 171 -0.28 23.57 -20.52
CA LEU A 171 -0.71 22.90 -19.30
C LEU A 171 -2.08 22.23 -19.46
N LEU A 172 -3.02 22.93 -20.10
CA LEU A 172 -4.35 22.38 -20.34
C LEU A 172 -4.28 21.15 -21.26
N ALA A 173 -3.49 21.20 -22.33
CA ALA A 173 -3.27 20.07 -23.21
C ALA A 173 -2.62 18.89 -22.47
N SER A 174 -1.57 19.15 -21.68
CA SER A 174 -0.93 18.13 -20.84
C SER A 174 -1.90 17.49 -19.87
N TYR A 175 -2.75 18.30 -19.24
CA TYR A 175 -3.74 17.83 -18.27
C TYR A 175 -4.78 16.91 -18.93
N ILE A 176 -5.30 17.28 -20.08
CA ILE A 176 -6.28 16.46 -20.82
C ILE A 176 -5.67 15.08 -21.18
N ILE A 177 -4.43 15.07 -21.71
CA ILE A 177 -3.74 13.83 -22.08
C ILE A 177 -3.52 12.96 -20.84
N GLU A 178 -3.06 13.56 -19.74
CA GLU A 178 -2.81 12.86 -18.48
C GLU A 178 -4.09 12.27 -17.91
N VAL A 179 -5.18 13.05 -17.87
CA VAL A 179 -6.48 12.60 -17.37
C VAL A 179 -6.98 11.39 -18.15
N ILE A 180 -6.86 11.41 -19.50
CA ILE A 180 -7.24 10.27 -20.33
C ILE A 180 -6.42 9.04 -19.95
N GLY A 181 -5.09 9.18 -19.82
CA GLY A 181 -4.21 8.09 -19.39
C GLY A 181 -4.57 7.53 -18.03
N LEU A 182 -4.82 8.41 -17.06
CA LEU A 182 -5.21 8.00 -15.70
C LEU A 182 -6.57 7.32 -15.65
N PHE A 183 -7.53 7.73 -16.45
CA PHE A 183 -8.82 7.03 -16.56
C PHE A 183 -8.67 5.61 -17.10
N ILE A 184 -7.75 5.39 -18.05
CA ILE A 184 -7.44 4.04 -18.55
C ILE A 184 -6.84 3.20 -17.44
N VAL A 185 -5.84 3.73 -16.70
CA VAL A 185 -5.19 3.02 -15.58
C VAL A 185 -6.19 2.76 -14.45
N LEU A 186 -7.01 3.74 -14.08
CA LEU A 186 -8.03 3.59 -13.05
C LEU A 186 -9.06 2.53 -13.44
N SER A 187 -9.54 2.55 -14.68
CA SER A 187 -10.47 1.55 -15.20
C SER A 187 -9.85 0.15 -15.17
N TYR A 188 -8.60 0.01 -15.59
CA TYR A 188 -7.87 -1.25 -15.52
C TYR A 188 -7.74 -1.75 -14.08
N THR A 189 -7.40 -0.85 -13.15
CA THR A 189 -7.23 -1.19 -11.73
C THR A 189 -8.55 -1.66 -11.11
N ILE A 190 -9.68 -1.03 -11.44
CA ILE A 190 -11.00 -1.39 -10.91
C ILE A 190 -11.53 -2.67 -11.58
N PHE A 191 -11.52 -2.76 -12.91
CA PHE A 191 -12.24 -3.83 -13.63
C PHE A 191 -11.38 -5.08 -13.82
N VAL A 192 -10.06 -4.94 -14.03
CA VAL A 192 -9.17 -6.08 -14.30
C VAL A 192 -8.50 -6.57 -13.01
N LEU A 193 -7.90 -5.65 -12.24
CA LEU A 193 -7.21 -6.00 -10.99
C LEU A 193 -8.18 -6.14 -9.81
N LYS A 194 -9.45 -5.71 -9.98
CA LYS A 194 -10.51 -5.76 -8.95
C LYS A 194 -10.09 -5.10 -7.63
N ALA A 195 -9.27 -4.06 -7.71
CA ALA A 195 -8.91 -3.26 -6.55
C ALA A 195 -10.14 -2.51 -6.05
N ASP A 196 -10.39 -2.58 -4.75
CA ASP A 196 -11.52 -1.91 -4.14
C ASP A 196 -11.13 -0.51 -3.64
N PHE A 197 -11.87 0.49 -4.07
CA PHE A 197 -11.72 1.90 -3.67
C PHE A 197 -12.86 2.39 -2.77
N GLY A 198 -13.69 1.47 -2.27
CA GLY A 198 -14.89 1.80 -1.50
C GLY A 198 -16.07 2.25 -2.37
N SER A 199 -17.15 2.65 -1.72
CA SER A 199 -18.44 2.94 -2.38
C SER A 199 -18.50 4.28 -3.12
N ASN A 200 -17.56 5.21 -2.87
CA ASN A 200 -17.62 6.60 -3.32
C ASN A 200 -16.76 6.89 -4.55
N LEU A 201 -17.06 6.25 -5.69
CA LEU A 201 -16.36 6.44 -6.95
C LEU A 201 -16.17 7.92 -7.40
N PRO A 202 -17.14 8.84 -7.20
CA PRO A 202 -16.92 10.26 -7.51
C PRO A 202 -15.75 10.89 -6.77
N LEU A 203 -15.53 10.54 -5.51
CA LEU A 203 -14.40 11.03 -4.72
C LEU A 203 -13.06 10.40 -5.17
N VAL A 204 -13.09 9.14 -5.60
CA VAL A 204 -11.92 8.49 -6.24
C VAL A 204 -11.51 9.24 -7.51
N ILE A 205 -12.48 9.57 -8.36
CA ILE A 205 -12.23 10.36 -9.57
C ILE A 205 -11.68 11.74 -9.21
N LEU A 206 -12.26 12.42 -8.23
CA LEU A 206 -11.82 13.74 -7.83
C LEU A 206 -10.36 13.78 -7.38
N ILE A 207 -9.94 12.86 -6.51
CA ILE A 207 -8.54 12.80 -6.07
C ILE A 207 -7.59 12.42 -7.20
N THR A 208 -8.02 11.56 -8.14
CA THR A 208 -7.26 11.22 -9.35
C THR A 208 -7.01 12.47 -10.21
N LEU A 209 -8.04 13.28 -10.44
CA LEU A 209 -7.94 14.54 -11.19
C LEU A 209 -6.99 15.54 -10.52
N VAL A 210 -7.08 15.68 -9.19
CA VAL A 210 -6.17 16.53 -8.43
C VAL A 210 -4.74 15.97 -8.42
N GLY A 211 -4.60 14.64 -8.38
CA GLY A 211 -3.31 13.97 -8.53
C GLY A 211 -2.62 14.28 -9.85
N ALA A 212 -3.38 14.31 -10.95
CA ALA A 212 -2.86 14.73 -12.26
C ALA A 212 -2.28 16.16 -12.20
N LEU A 213 -2.96 17.10 -11.54
CA LEU A 213 -2.43 18.47 -11.36
C LEU A 213 -1.10 18.47 -10.58
N ALA A 214 -0.97 17.63 -9.56
CA ALA A 214 0.27 17.51 -8.80
C ALA A 214 1.43 16.99 -9.67
N GLY A 215 1.18 15.98 -10.49
CA GLY A 215 2.15 15.46 -11.45
C GLY A 215 2.63 16.55 -12.42
N LEU A 216 1.70 17.27 -13.04
CA LEU A 216 2.02 18.37 -13.94
C LEU A 216 2.84 19.47 -13.25
N ALA A 217 2.50 19.81 -12.01
CA ALA A 217 3.22 20.82 -11.22
C ALA A 217 4.68 20.42 -10.98
N ILE A 218 4.93 19.14 -10.62
CA ILE A 218 6.28 18.60 -10.45
C ILE A 218 7.07 18.65 -11.77
N GLY A 219 6.44 18.23 -12.88
CA GLY A 219 7.06 18.29 -14.20
C GLY A 219 7.47 19.69 -14.61
N LEU A 220 6.63 20.69 -14.32
CA LEU A 220 6.98 22.11 -14.55
C LEU A 220 8.18 22.55 -13.73
N VAL A 221 8.23 22.20 -12.43
CA VAL A 221 9.40 22.52 -11.58
C VAL A 221 10.66 21.94 -12.15
N ILE A 222 10.64 20.66 -12.55
CA ILE A 222 11.79 19.96 -13.12
C ILE A 222 12.18 20.54 -14.46
N SER A 223 11.22 21.03 -15.27
CA SER A 223 11.51 21.70 -16.54
C SER A 223 12.39 22.96 -16.39
N LEU A 224 12.36 23.59 -15.21
CA LEU A 224 13.17 24.78 -14.89
C LEU A 224 14.63 24.51 -14.55
N LEU A 225 14.99 23.24 -14.34
CA LEU A 225 16.37 22.87 -14.03
C LEU A 225 17.27 23.15 -15.24
N LYS A 226 18.47 23.65 -14.97
CA LYS A 226 19.48 23.94 -16.01
C LYS A 226 20.33 22.72 -16.34
N VAL A 227 19.68 21.61 -16.66
CA VAL A 227 20.32 20.32 -17.03
C VAL A 227 19.72 19.80 -18.33
N GLY A 228 20.39 18.85 -18.97
CA GLY A 228 19.91 18.22 -20.20
C GLY A 228 18.57 17.48 -20.01
N GLU A 229 17.84 17.27 -21.09
CA GLU A 229 16.50 16.68 -21.08
C GLU A 229 16.49 15.27 -20.50
N ASN A 230 17.48 14.44 -20.85
CA ASN A 230 17.63 13.09 -20.30
C ASN A 230 17.84 13.11 -18.78
N ALA A 231 18.64 14.08 -18.28
CA ALA A 231 18.84 14.24 -16.83
C ALA A 231 17.56 14.67 -16.12
N LYS A 232 16.79 15.59 -16.72
CA LYS A 232 15.46 15.98 -16.19
C LYS A 232 14.52 14.79 -16.11
N THR A 233 14.47 13.95 -17.15
CA THR A 233 13.67 12.72 -17.17
C THR A 233 14.10 11.78 -16.07
N GLY A 234 15.40 11.54 -15.89
CA GLY A 234 15.93 10.71 -14.80
C GLY A 234 15.58 11.26 -13.42
N ILE A 235 15.68 12.58 -13.22
CA ILE A 235 15.32 13.24 -11.96
C ILE A 235 13.81 13.05 -11.68
N LEU A 236 12.94 13.23 -12.68
CA LEU A 236 11.50 13.07 -12.48
C LEU A 236 11.16 11.63 -12.10
N ILE A 237 11.66 10.66 -12.86
CA ILE A 237 11.42 9.23 -12.59
C ILE A 237 11.95 8.88 -11.20
N GLY A 238 13.19 9.22 -10.89
CA GLY A 238 13.81 8.93 -9.60
C GLY A 238 13.06 9.57 -8.43
N THR A 239 12.68 10.84 -8.55
CA THR A 239 11.89 11.53 -7.51
C THR A 239 10.53 10.85 -7.31
N THR A 240 9.81 10.52 -8.39
CA THR A 240 8.53 9.84 -8.31
C THR A 240 8.66 8.45 -7.68
N MET A 241 9.70 7.69 -8.03
CA MET A 241 9.97 6.37 -7.42
C MET A 241 10.25 6.48 -5.91
N ILE A 242 11.08 7.45 -5.49
CA ILE A 242 11.38 7.68 -4.07
C ILE A 242 10.10 8.08 -3.30
N MET A 243 9.29 8.98 -3.87
CA MET A 243 8.02 9.37 -3.28
C MET A 243 7.07 8.18 -3.14
N SER A 244 6.99 7.31 -4.14
CA SER A 244 6.15 6.11 -4.13
C SER A 244 6.65 5.06 -3.15
N PHE A 245 7.97 4.90 -3.02
CA PHE A 245 8.58 4.02 -2.03
C PHE A 245 8.17 4.41 -0.60
N PHE A 246 8.21 5.69 -0.26
CA PHE A 246 7.79 6.18 1.06
C PHE A 246 6.27 6.10 1.28
N SER A 247 5.50 6.00 0.21
CA SER A 247 4.03 5.91 0.26
C SER A 247 3.50 4.49 0.44
N GLY A 248 4.37 3.46 0.40
CA GLY A 248 4.01 2.07 0.64
C GLY A 248 3.95 1.18 -0.60
N MET A 249 4.52 1.59 -1.73
CA MET A 249 4.52 0.80 -2.97
C MET A 249 5.22 -0.56 -2.85
N TYR A 250 6.23 -0.66 -2.00
CA TYR A 250 6.99 -1.88 -1.74
C TYR A 250 6.70 -2.48 -0.36
N GLY A 251 5.50 -2.28 0.12
CA GLY A 251 5.02 -2.78 1.40
C GLY A 251 4.74 -1.69 2.43
N ILE A 252 3.73 -1.94 3.24
CA ILE A 252 3.22 -1.00 4.25
C ILE A 252 4.23 -0.70 5.36
N THR A 253 5.17 -1.61 5.61
CA THR A 253 6.17 -1.48 6.66
C THR A 253 7.01 -0.20 6.51
N MET A 254 7.44 0.11 5.27
CA MET A 254 8.22 1.30 5.01
C MET A 254 7.40 2.58 5.26
N LYS A 255 6.15 2.61 4.79
CA LYS A 255 5.23 3.72 5.08
C LYS A 255 5.07 3.92 6.58
N TYR A 256 4.85 2.85 7.35
CA TYR A 256 4.70 2.90 8.81
C TYR A 256 5.95 3.46 9.49
N VAL A 257 7.16 3.01 9.08
CA VAL A 257 8.43 3.50 9.64
C VAL A 257 8.61 5.00 9.40
N ILE A 258 8.30 5.47 8.19
CA ILE A 258 8.37 6.91 7.85
C ILE A 258 7.31 7.71 8.62
N ASP A 259 6.07 7.26 8.65
CA ASP A 259 5.00 7.95 9.36
C ASP A 259 5.26 8.06 10.87
N LYS A 260 5.92 7.06 11.45
CA LYS A 260 6.31 7.06 12.87
C LYS A 260 7.49 7.99 13.19
N ASN A 261 8.55 7.96 12.36
CA ASN A 261 9.81 8.64 12.67
C ASN A 261 9.90 10.03 12.01
N LEU A 262 9.35 10.21 10.82
CA LEU A 262 9.45 11.43 10.02
C LEU A 262 8.12 11.76 9.33
N PRO A 263 7.02 12.00 10.09
CA PRO A 263 5.67 12.15 9.55
C PRO A 263 5.53 13.32 8.57
N ILE A 264 6.42 14.31 8.64
CA ILE A 264 6.41 15.47 7.73
C ILE A 264 6.68 15.04 6.30
N ILE A 265 7.52 14.04 6.06
CA ILE A 265 7.85 13.58 4.70
C ILE A 265 6.58 13.16 3.97
N ASN A 266 5.76 12.31 4.58
CA ASN A 266 4.54 11.82 3.95
C ASN A 266 3.41 12.86 3.90
N LYS A 267 3.42 13.87 4.76
CA LYS A 267 2.48 15.01 4.68
C LYS A 267 2.78 15.97 3.52
N ILE A 268 4.02 16.01 3.04
CA ILE A 268 4.42 16.85 1.90
C ILE A 268 4.50 16.02 0.60
N ASN A 269 4.57 14.72 0.71
CA ASN A 269 4.70 13.79 -0.41
C ASN A 269 3.37 13.64 -1.17
N PRO A 270 3.25 14.13 -2.43
CA PRO A 270 2.03 14.03 -3.20
C PRO A 270 1.55 12.59 -3.40
N THR A 271 2.47 11.63 -3.64
CA THR A 271 2.12 10.21 -3.78
C THR A 271 1.46 9.70 -2.50
N SER A 272 2.00 10.06 -1.33
CA SER A 272 1.44 9.65 -0.04
C SER A 272 0.06 10.25 0.21
N LEU A 273 -0.15 11.54 -0.13
CA LEU A 273 -1.43 12.21 0.00
C LEU A 273 -2.51 11.57 -0.87
N ILE A 274 -2.19 11.21 -2.12
CA ILE A 274 -3.11 10.53 -3.02
C ILE A 274 -3.43 9.12 -2.52
N THR A 275 -2.40 8.33 -2.18
CA THR A 275 -2.54 6.96 -1.66
C THR A 275 -3.39 6.94 -0.38
N ASP A 276 -3.12 7.88 0.53
CA ASP A 276 -3.83 8.00 1.80
C ASP A 276 -5.28 8.48 1.63
N ALA A 277 -5.54 9.30 0.60
CA ALA A 277 -6.90 9.69 0.23
C ALA A 277 -7.71 8.49 -0.28
N TYR A 278 -7.16 7.65 -1.17
CA TYR A 278 -7.81 6.40 -1.59
C TYR A 278 -8.04 5.46 -0.42
N TYR A 279 -7.00 5.27 0.41
CA TYR A 279 -7.09 4.45 1.61
C TYR A 279 -8.21 4.94 2.55
N SER A 280 -8.33 6.26 2.72
CA SER A 280 -9.35 6.83 3.60
C SER A 280 -10.78 6.63 3.10
N LEU A 281 -11.01 6.56 1.80
CA LEU A 281 -12.33 6.26 1.21
C LEU A 281 -12.75 4.80 1.41
N TYR A 282 -11.78 3.90 1.51
CA TYR A 282 -12.03 2.48 1.67
C TYR A 282 -12.19 2.07 3.14
N TYR A 283 -11.33 2.61 4.04
CA TYR A 283 -11.22 2.13 5.42
C TYR A 283 -11.96 2.98 6.46
N TYR A 284 -12.30 4.24 6.15
CA TYR A 284 -12.89 5.12 7.14
C TYR A 284 -14.31 5.55 6.74
N ASP A 285 -15.21 5.54 7.70
CA ASP A 285 -16.58 6.06 7.53
C ASP A 285 -16.64 7.59 7.47
N THR A 286 -15.53 8.27 7.79
CA THR A 286 -15.44 9.73 7.83
C THR A 286 -14.55 10.28 6.73
N TYR A 287 -15.01 11.32 6.05
CA TYR A 287 -14.27 11.97 4.95
C TYR A 287 -13.26 13.03 5.40
N SER A 288 -13.09 13.26 6.70
CA SER A 288 -12.21 14.34 7.22
C SER A 288 -10.76 14.18 6.72
N ARG A 289 -10.23 12.95 6.80
CA ARG A 289 -8.87 12.62 6.34
C ARG A 289 -8.72 12.77 4.83
N TYR A 290 -9.72 12.35 4.06
CA TYR A 290 -9.76 12.52 2.61
C TYR A 290 -9.67 14.01 2.22
N PHE A 291 -10.53 14.86 2.78
CA PHE A 291 -10.53 16.29 2.46
C PHE A 291 -9.27 17.00 2.93
N THR A 292 -8.67 16.60 4.05
CA THR A 292 -7.38 17.12 4.50
C THR A 292 -6.28 16.84 3.46
N ASN A 293 -6.19 15.60 2.98
CA ASN A 293 -5.22 15.21 1.96
C ASN A 293 -5.47 15.92 0.63
N LEU A 294 -6.72 16.05 0.21
CA LEU A 294 -7.12 16.74 -1.01
C LEU A 294 -6.72 18.23 -0.96
N VAL A 295 -7.00 18.92 0.15
CA VAL A 295 -6.64 20.35 0.33
C VAL A 295 -5.12 20.53 0.35
N LEU A 296 -4.40 19.70 1.08
CA LEU A 296 -2.94 19.74 1.10
C LEU A 296 -2.35 19.51 -0.29
N LEU A 297 -2.88 18.55 -1.03
CA LEU A 297 -2.43 18.26 -2.39
C LEU A 297 -2.69 19.43 -3.35
N LEU A 298 -3.85 20.09 -3.24
CA LEU A 298 -4.19 21.29 -4.01
C LEU A 298 -3.26 22.47 -3.68
N ILE A 299 -2.96 22.69 -2.39
CA ILE A 299 -2.06 23.76 -1.95
C ILE A 299 -0.66 23.52 -2.50
N ILE A 300 -0.11 22.31 -2.34
CA ILE A 300 1.22 21.95 -2.83
C ILE A 300 1.30 22.11 -4.35
N SER A 301 0.32 21.56 -5.06
CA SER A 301 0.27 21.61 -6.53
C SER A 301 0.13 23.06 -7.02
N GLY A 302 -0.73 23.84 -6.40
CA GLY A 302 -0.93 25.25 -6.72
C GLY A 302 0.30 26.11 -6.49
N LEU A 303 1.01 25.91 -5.37
CA LEU A 303 2.27 26.60 -5.06
C LEU A 303 3.38 26.24 -6.07
N LEU A 304 3.58 24.94 -6.35
CA LEU A 304 4.60 24.49 -7.30
C LEU A 304 4.31 25.00 -8.71
N MET A 305 3.06 24.92 -9.14
CA MET A 305 2.63 25.39 -10.46
C MET A 305 2.75 26.92 -10.56
N GLY A 306 2.29 27.67 -9.57
CA GLY A 306 2.35 29.13 -9.54
C GLY A 306 3.79 29.65 -9.62
N LEU A 307 4.68 29.10 -8.77
CA LEU A 307 6.10 29.47 -8.78
C LEU A 307 6.76 29.13 -10.12
N SER A 308 6.44 27.98 -10.69
CA SER A 308 6.99 27.54 -11.99
C SER A 308 6.52 28.45 -13.12
N VAL A 309 5.24 28.78 -13.17
CA VAL A 309 4.67 29.67 -14.20
C VAL A 309 5.29 31.08 -14.10
N ILE A 310 5.45 31.62 -12.90
CA ILE A 310 6.12 32.94 -12.71
C ILE A 310 7.54 32.90 -13.25
N LYS A 311 8.29 31.84 -12.95
CA LYS A 311 9.68 31.71 -13.41
C LYS A 311 9.77 31.51 -14.93
N LEU A 312 8.89 30.68 -15.51
CA LEU A 312 8.82 30.47 -16.97
C LEU A 312 8.46 31.75 -17.72
N ARG A 313 7.59 32.60 -17.17
CA ARG A 313 7.24 33.89 -17.78
C ARG A 313 8.44 34.86 -17.80
N ARG A 314 9.33 34.80 -16.81
CA ARG A 314 10.51 35.66 -16.68
C ARG A 314 11.70 35.19 -17.54
N ASN A 315 11.73 33.90 -17.94
CA ASN A 315 12.79 33.39 -18.80
C ASN A 315 12.80 34.14 -20.13
N ARG A 316 13.89 34.84 -20.39
CA ARG A 316 14.17 35.49 -21.67
C ARG A 316 15.18 34.66 -22.45
N TYR A 317 15.29 34.92 -23.74
CA TYR A 317 16.32 34.34 -24.60
C TYR A 317 17.66 35.01 -24.22
N ASP A 318 18.59 34.24 -23.74
CA ASP A 318 19.93 34.72 -23.31
C ASP A 318 20.89 34.72 -24.53
N SER A 319 20.42 35.07 -25.70
CA SER A 319 21.25 35.13 -26.88
C SER A 319 21.77 36.54 -27.04
N ILE A 320 22.93 36.74 -27.23
CA ILE A 320 23.85 36.67 -28.38
C ILE A 320 25.11 37.24 -27.85
#